data_d0a389832f4c7cd499ce2079c60953fd
#
_entry.id   d0a389832f4c7cd499ce2079c60953fd
#
_cell.length_a   1.000
_cell.length_b   1.000
_cell.length_c   1.000
_cell.angle_alpha   90.00
_cell.angle_beta   90.00
_cell.angle_gamma   90.00
#
_symmetry.space_group_name_H-M   'P 1'
#
loop_
_entity.id
_entity.type
_entity.pdbx_description
1 polymer ?
#
loop_
_entity_poly.entity_id
_entity_poly.type
_entity_poly.pdbx_seq_one_letter_code
_entity_poly.pdbx_strand_id
1 'polypeptide(L)'
;FATHVIIYQTSCTNTHEQNVAAERKNRHLFDVAHCLSFEIRVPRSCWGKAVLTAAYLINRLPTQVLQKQTPFQVLFGSTSSRFSISPKIVGCVCFVHNHSPTHGKLDPMSVKCVFLGYSAAQKGYLLSRSHSQMVCLH
;
A
#
# COMPACT_ATOMS: atom_id res chain seq x y z
N PHE A 1 -19.59 -1.58 8.90
CA PHE A 1 -19.90 -0.85 7.65
C PHE A 1 -20.78 0.38 7.90
N ALA A 2 -21.82 0.30 8.73
CA ALA A 2 -22.73 1.42 9.02
C ALA A 2 -22.04 2.66 9.61
N THR A 3 -20.95 2.49 10.37
CA THR A 3 -20.19 3.59 10.98
C THR A 3 -19.43 4.47 9.98
N HIS A 4 -19.27 4.03 8.74
CA HIS A 4 -18.56 4.76 7.69
C HIS A 4 -19.45 5.15 6.50
N VAL A 5 -20.78 5.11 6.66
CA VAL A 5 -21.74 5.45 5.60
C VAL A 5 -21.51 4.64 4.31
N ILE A 6 -21.06 3.39 4.44
CA ILE A 6 -20.85 2.50 3.30
C ILE A 6 -22.16 1.76 3.02
N ILE A 7 -22.75 2.04 1.86
CA ILE A 7 -23.96 1.36 1.39
C ILE A 7 -23.55 0.05 0.72
N TYR A 8 -24.03 -1.05 1.27
CA TYR A 8 -23.85 -2.36 0.66
C TYR A 8 -24.96 -2.60 -0.35
N GLN A 9 -24.58 -2.85 -1.61
CA GLN A 9 -25.50 -3.18 -2.69
C GLN A 9 -25.14 -4.55 -3.26
N THR A 10 -26.16 -5.37 -3.50
CA THR A 10 -26.02 -6.66 -4.18
C THR A 10 -26.61 -6.56 -5.57
N SER A 11 -25.99 -7.21 -6.53
CA SER A 11 -26.57 -7.38 -7.87
C SER A 11 -27.64 -8.48 -7.87
N CYS A 12 -28.59 -8.40 -8.80
CA CYS A 12 -29.54 -9.49 -9.02
C CYS A 12 -28.81 -10.74 -9.53
N THR A 13 -29.30 -11.90 -9.16
CA THR A 13 -28.86 -13.18 -9.73
C THR A 13 -29.00 -13.15 -11.25
N ASN A 14 -27.94 -13.56 -11.96
CA ASN A 14 -27.85 -13.62 -13.43
C ASN A 14 -27.71 -12.27 -14.18
N THR A 15 -27.37 -11.16 -13.51
CA THR A 15 -27.09 -9.87 -14.16
C THR A 15 -25.63 -9.47 -13.96
N HIS A 16 -24.73 -9.98 -14.81
CA HIS A 16 -23.30 -9.64 -14.78
C HIS A 16 -23.05 -8.16 -15.04
N GLU A 17 -23.88 -7.52 -15.83
CA GLU A 17 -23.72 -6.10 -16.21
C GLU A 17 -23.74 -5.16 -15.00
N GLN A 18 -24.41 -5.52 -13.92
CA GLN A 18 -24.44 -4.72 -12.69
C GLN A 18 -23.10 -4.71 -11.93
N ASN A 19 -22.23 -5.70 -12.19
CA ASN A 19 -20.94 -5.84 -11.53
C ASN A 19 -19.75 -5.27 -12.31
N VAL A 20 -19.95 -4.78 -13.53
CA VAL A 20 -18.87 -4.33 -14.43
C VAL A 20 -17.97 -3.29 -13.78
N ALA A 21 -18.54 -2.36 -12.99
CA ALA A 21 -17.76 -1.33 -12.31
C ALA A 21 -16.83 -1.93 -11.25
N ALA A 22 -17.33 -2.87 -10.43
CA ALA A 22 -16.56 -3.56 -9.40
C ALA A 22 -15.48 -4.45 -10.02
N GLU A 23 -15.79 -5.19 -11.07
CA GLU A 23 -14.84 -6.04 -11.80
C GLU A 23 -13.73 -5.23 -12.45
N ARG A 24 -14.06 -4.09 -13.09
CA ARG A 24 -13.08 -3.19 -13.68
C ARG A 24 -12.12 -2.63 -12.62
N LYS A 25 -12.66 -2.23 -11.46
CA LYS A 25 -11.84 -1.72 -10.36
C LYS A 25 -10.95 -2.81 -9.78
N ASN A 26 -11.47 -4.01 -9.65
CA ASN A 26 -10.71 -5.16 -9.17
C ASN A 26 -9.57 -5.51 -10.13
N ARG A 27 -9.85 -5.56 -11.45
CA ARG A 27 -8.82 -5.77 -12.47
C ARG A 27 -7.73 -4.72 -12.39
N HIS A 28 -8.09 -3.44 -12.35
CA HIS A 28 -7.13 -2.34 -12.21
C HIS A 28 -6.25 -2.48 -10.95
N LEU A 29 -6.84 -2.88 -9.82
CA LEU A 29 -6.10 -3.13 -8.58
C LEU A 29 -5.06 -4.25 -8.76
N PHE A 30 -5.47 -5.37 -9.39
CA PHE A 30 -4.56 -6.49 -9.63
C PHE A 30 -3.48 -6.17 -10.66
N ASP A 31 -3.78 -5.41 -11.71
CA ASP A 31 -2.80 -4.99 -12.70
C ASP A 31 -1.70 -4.15 -12.05
N VAL A 32 -2.07 -3.17 -11.22
CA VAL A 32 -1.11 -2.36 -10.46
C VAL A 32 -0.31 -3.22 -9.47
N ALA A 33 -0.97 -4.14 -8.75
CA ALA A 33 -0.28 -5.03 -7.82
C ALA A 33 0.72 -5.96 -8.52
N HIS A 34 0.38 -6.46 -9.70
CA HIS A 34 1.28 -7.25 -10.54
C HIS A 34 2.50 -6.44 -10.98
N CYS A 35 2.29 -5.23 -11.52
CA CYS A 35 3.40 -4.35 -11.89
C CYS A 35 4.36 -4.10 -10.71
N LEU A 36 3.81 -3.78 -9.53
CA LEU A 36 4.60 -3.60 -8.33
C LEU A 36 5.39 -4.87 -7.94
N SER A 37 4.76 -6.04 -8.04
CA SER A 37 5.38 -7.31 -7.68
C SER A 37 6.54 -7.67 -8.61
N PHE A 38 6.41 -7.39 -9.91
CA PHE A 38 7.46 -7.61 -10.90
C PHE A 38 8.66 -6.68 -10.68
N GLU A 39 8.40 -5.39 -10.45
CA GLU A 39 9.45 -4.38 -10.24
C GLU A 39 10.31 -4.71 -9.01
N ILE A 40 9.68 -5.14 -7.92
CA ILE A 40 10.37 -5.37 -6.64
C ILE A 40 11.08 -6.72 -6.59
N ARG A 41 10.78 -7.65 -7.50
CA ARG A 41 11.26 -9.05 -7.48
C ARG A 41 11.02 -9.75 -6.13
N VAL A 42 9.90 -9.47 -5.49
CA VAL A 42 9.56 -10.04 -4.17
C VAL A 42 9.10 -11.48 -4.32
N PRO A 43 9.35 -12.33 -3.32
CA PRO A 43 8.78 -13.66 -3.27
C PRO A 43 7.25 -13.64 -3.42
N ARG A 44 6.69 -14.62 -4.10
CA ARG A 44 5.23 -14.72 -4.32
C ARG A 44 4.42 -14.69 -3.03
N SER A 45 5.00 -15.10 -1.91
CA SER A 45 4.37 -15.02 -0.59
C SER A 45 4.02 -13.60 -0.14
N CYS A 46 4.65 -12.58 -0.74
CA CYS A 46 4.42 -11.16 -0.40
C CYS A 46 3.37 -10.48 -1.29
N TRP A 47 2.71 -11.19 -2.21
CA TRP A 47 1.77 -10.60 -3.16
C TRP A 47 0.64 -9.81 -2.48
N GLY A 48 0.15 -10.28 -1.33
CA GLY A 48 -0.87 -9.56 -0.56
C GLY A 48 -0.43 -8.16 -0.11
N LYS A 49 0.88 -7.97 0.13
CA LYS A 49 1.45 -6.64 0.44
C LYS A 49 1.47 -5.72 -0.80
N ALA A 50 1.72 -6.29 -1.98
CA ALA A 50 1.63 -5.55 -3.23
C ALA A 50 0.19 -5.07 -3.50
N VAL A 51 -0.81 -5.90 -3.24
CA VAL A 51 -2.24 -5.53 -3.37
C VAL A 51 -2.60 -4.39 -2.41
N LEU A 52 -2.20 -4.49 -1.14
CA LEU A 52 -2.43 -3.42 -0.16
C LEU A 52 -1.73 -2.12 -0.56
N THR A 53 -0.51 -2.21 -1.08
CA THR A 53 0.25 -1.05 -1.55
C THR A 53 -0.39 -0.45 -2.80
N ALA A 54 -0.86 -1.27 -3.74
CA ALA A 54 -1.60 -0.82 -4.91
C ALA A 54 -2.87 -0.06 -4.51
N ALA A 55 -3.66 -0.61 -3.59
CA ALA A 55 -4.85 0.04 -3.06
C ALA A 55 -4.52 1.38 -2.38
N TYR A 56 -3.44 1.42 -1.61
CA TYR A 56 -2.96 2.65 -0.96
C TYR A 56 -2.61 3.73 -1.98
N LEU A 57 -1.86 3.37 -3.02
CA LEU A 57 -1.43 4.30 -4.08
C LEU A 57 -2.61 4.78 -4.93
N ILE A 58 -3.46 3.85 -5.41
CA ILE A 58 -4.64 4.19 -6.24
C ILE A 58 -5.54 5.20 -5.53
N ASN A 59 -5.75 5.06 -4.23
CA ASN A 59 -6.58 5.98 -3.46
C ASN A 59 -5.95 7.36 -3.25
N ARG A 60 -4.64 7.50 -3.47
CA ARG A 60 -3.88 8.76 -3.30
C ARG A 60 -3.39 9.37 -4.60
N LEU A 61 -3.64 8.73 -5.73
CA LEU A 61 -3.36 9.30 -7.03
C LEU A 61 -4.54 10.16 -7.50
N PRO A 62 -4.29 11.37 -8.03
CA PRO A 62 -5.34 12.22 -8.59
C PRO A 62 -5.93 11.57 -9.84
N THR A 63 -7.25 11.63 -9.99
CA THR A 63 -7.95 11.08 -11.15
C THR A 63 -8.70 12.18 -11.91
N GLN A 64 -8.78 12.05 -13.23
CA GLN A 64 -9.52 13.00 -14.07
C GLN A 64 -11.01 13.00 -13.74
N VAL A 65 -11.58 11.84 -13.41
CA VAL A 65 -12.99 11.69 -13.05
C VAL A 65 -13.35 12.52 -11.81
N LEU A 66 -12.42 12.68 -10.88
CA LEU A 66 -12.59 13.47 -9.66
C LEU A 66 -11.96 14.88 -9.79
N GLN A 67 -11.91 15.43 -11.01
CA GLN A 67 -11.37 16.77 -11.26
C GLN A 67 -9.95 16.97 -10.68
N LYS A 68 -9.08 15.98 -10.88
CA LYS A 68 -7.71 15.93 -10.34
C LYS A 68 -7.62 15.83 -8.82
N GLN A 69 -8.71 15.59 -8.13
CA GLN A 69 -8.67 15.23 -6.70
C GLN A 69 -8.36 13.74 -6.53
N THR A 70 -7.82 13.39 -5.36
CA THR A 70 -7.61 12.00 -5.01
C THR A 70 -8.88 11.40 -4.40
N PRO A 71 -9.18 10.10 -4.60
CA PRO A 71 -10.29 9.44 -3.93
C PRO A 71 -10.27 9.62 -2.41
N PHE A 72 -9.08 9.64 -1.84
CA PHE A 72 -8.88 9.87 -0.41
C PHE A 72 -9.32 11.28 0.05
N GLN A 73 -8.99 12.32 -0.74
CA GLN A 73 -9.42 13.69 -0.44
C GLN A 73 -10.93 13.86 -0.54
N VAL A 74 -11.56 13.22 -1.53
CA VAL A 74 -13.01 13.28 -1.69
C VAL A 74 -13.73 12.61 -0.53
N LEU A 75 -13.20 11.48 -0.03
CA LEU A 75 -13.85 10.73 1.05
C LEU A 75 -13.64 11.36 2.43
N PHE A 76 -12.45 11.87 2.73
CA PHE A 76 -12.07 12.32 4.07
C PHE A 76 -11.90 13.83 4.21
N GLY A 77 -12.05 14.57 3.10
CA GLY A 77 -11.80 16.02 3.05
C GLY A 77 -10.32 16.37 2.94
N SER A 78 -10.04 17.57 2.41
CA SER A 78 -8.67 18.04 2.17
C SER A 78 -7.84 18.24 3.44
N THR A 79 -8.47 18.32 4.61
CA THR A 79 -7.83 18.62 5.91
C THR A 79 -7.33 17.37 6.64
N SER A 80 -7.62 16.17 6.14
CA SER A 80 -7.24 14.96 6.86
C SER A 80 -5.77 14.59 6.62
N SER A 81 -4.86 15.37 7.24
CA SER A 81 -3.43 15.05 7.32
C SER A 81 -3.12 13.81 8.18
N ARG A 82 -4.15 13.21 8.79
CA ARG A 82 -4.01 12.11 9.76
C ARG A 82 -3.29 10.87 9.21
N PHE A 83 -3.26 10.68 7.88
CA PHE A 83 -2.66 9.51 7.25
C PHE A 83 -1.78 9.86 6.04
N SER A 84 -1.29 11.09 5.96
CA SER A 84 -0.42 11.49 4.87
C SER A 84 1.01 11.02 5.14
N ILE A 85 1.30 9.80 4.73
CA ILE A 85 2.67 9.34 4.56
C ILE A 85 3.06 9.70 3.13
N SER A 86 4.21 10.37 2.97
CA SER A 86 4.74 10.72 1.64
C SER A 86 4.92 9.46 0.79
N PRO A 87 4.39 9.42 -0.43
CA PRO A 87 4.62 8.31 -1.33
C PRO A 87 6.12 8.11 -1.60
N LYS A 88 6.56 6.87 -1.51
CA LYS A 88 7.93 6.45 -1.84
C LYS A 88 7.90 5.46 -2.98
N ILE A 89 8.99 5.37 -3.71
CA ILE A 89 9.14 4.42 -4.81
C ILE A 89 9.22 3.01 -4.23
N VAL A 90 8.28 2.17 -4.60
CA VAL A 90 8.23 0.77 -4.17
C VAL A 90 9.43 0.03 -4.78
N GLY A 91 10.10 -0.78 -3.97
CA GLY A 91 11.33 -1.45 -4.38
C GLY A 91 12.63 -0.66 -4.12
N CYS A 92 12.55 0.61 -3.71
CA CYS A 92 13.77 1.36 -3.41
C CYS A 92 14.52 0.78 -2.22
N VAL A 93 15.84 0.90 -2.27
CA VAL A 93 16.72 0.54 -1.17
C VAL A 93 16.65 1.60 -0.09
N CYS A 94 16.51 1.16 1.14
CA CYS A 94 16.51 2.02 2.32
C CYS A 94 17.40 1.42 3.40
N PHE A 95 17.86 2.26 4.31
CA PHE A 95 18.71 1.87 5.43
C PHE A 95 17.97 2.17 6.72
N VAL A 96 17.85 1.14 7.56
CA VAL A 96 17.16 1.20 8.84
C VAL A 96 18.18 1.19 9.93
N HIS A 97 18.08 2.13 10.86
CA HIS A 97 18.95 2.15 12.03
C HIS A 97 18.72 0.91 12.91
N ASN A 98 19.80 0.26 13.31
CA ASN A 98 19.71 -0.91 14.16
C ASN A 98 19.83 -0.48 15.63
N HIS A 99 18.73 -0.60 16.38
CA HIS A 99 18.66 -0.25 17.80
C HIS A 99 19.01 -1.43 18.74
N SER A 100 19.69 -2.47 18.24
CA SER A 100 20.04 -3.61 19.10
C SER A 100 20.96 -3.16 20.25
N PRO A 101 20.65 -3.50 21.50
CA PRO A 101 21.52 -3.14 22.66
C PRO A 101 22.85 -3.90 22.66
N THR A 102 23.00 -4.93 21.83
CA THR A 102 24.19 -5.76 21.75
C THR A 102 25.23 -5.29 20.73
N HIS A 103 25.07 -4.06 20.17
CA HIS A 103 25.96 -3.52 19.17
C HIS A 103 27.34 -3.18 19.74
N GLY A 104 28.40 -3.78 19.16
CA GLY A 104 29.78 -3.36 19.35
C GLY A 104 30.09 -2.04 18.61
N LYS A 105 31.18 -1.37 19.00
CA LYS A 105 31.61 -0.08 18.40
C LYS A 105 31.88 -0.14 16.89
N LEU A 106 32.16 -1.32 16.35
CA LEU A 106 32.48 -1.54 14.93
C LEU A 106 31.38 -2.20 14.13
N ASP A 107 30.24 -2.52 14.77
CA ASP A 107 29.13 -3.14 14.08
C ASP A 107 28.36 -2.13 13.21
N PRO A 108 27.80 -2.56 12.08
CA PRO A 108 27.06 -1.67 11.19
C PRO A 108 25.82 -1.11 11.88
N MET A 109 25.76 0.20 12.04
CA MET A 109 24.65 0.92 12.68
C MET A 109 23.34 0.88 11.87
N SER A 110 23.39 0.45 10.61
CA SER A 110 22.22 0.41 9.73
C SER A 110 22.12 -0.90 8.97
N VAL A 111 20.89 -1.32 8.73
CA VAL A 111 20.56 -2.52 7.96
C VAL A 111 19.96 -2.12 6.62
N LYS A 112 20.51 -2.68 5.54
CA LYS A 112 19.97 -2.48 4.19
C LYS A 112 18.65 -3.23 4.05
N CYS A 113 17.60 -2.51 3.66
CA CYS A 113 16.25 -3.02 3.46
C CYS A 113 15.70 -2.57 2.11
N VAL A 114 14.63 -3.22 1.67
CA VAL A 114 13.88 -2.84 0.48
C VAL A 114 12.50 -2.39 0.91
N PHE A 115 12.03 -1.27 0.37
CA PHE A 115 10.70 -0.75 0.65
C PHE A 115 9.65 -1.57 -0.09
N LEU A 116 8.73 -2.18 0.65
CA LEU A 116 7.65 -3.02 0.11
C LEU A 116 6.31 -2.30 0.01
N GLY A 117 6.08 -1.29 0.83
CA GLY A 117 4.79 -0.62 0.84
C GLY A 117 4.43 0.03 2.18
N TYR A 118 3.15 0.19 2.40
CA TYR A 118 2.58 0.92 3.53
C TYR A 118 1.89 -0.02 4.50
N SER A 119 2.02 0.25 5.80
CA SER A 119 1.30 -0.49 6.82
C SER A 119 -0.18 -0.10 6.83
N ALA A 120 -1.07 -1.09 6.91
CA ALA A 120 -2.50 -0.86 7.04
C ALA A 120 -2.93 -0.55 8.48
N ALA A 121 -2.14 -1.02 9.46
CA ALA A 121 -2.48 -0.90 10.88
C ALA A 121 -1.86 0.31 11.57
N GLN A 122 -0.75 0.83 11.02
CA GLN A 122 0.05 1.86 11.66
C GLN A 122 0.51 2.89 10.61
N LYS A 123 0.76 4.13 11.06
CA LYS A 123 1.40 5.13 10.21
C LYS A 123 2.88 4.77 10.05
N GLY A 124 3.21 4.01 9.01
CA GLY A 124 4.58 3.54 8.81
C GLY A 124 4.82 2.84 7.48
N TYR A 125 6.08 2.56 7.22
CA TYR A 125 6.57 1.89 6.03
C TYR A 125 6.80 0.41 6.29
N LEU A 126 6.45 -0.42 5.32
CA LEU A 126 6.72 -1.84 5.34
C LEU A 126 8.02 -2.11 4.58
N LEU A 127 9.00 -2.68 5.27
CA LEU A 127 10.31 -2.96 4.71
C LEU A 127 10.62 -4.45 4.78
N SER A 128 11.39 -4.94 3.82
CA SER A 128 11.96 -6.28 3.85
C SER A 128 13.48 -6.21 3.97
N ARG A 129 14.02 -6.94 4.92
CA ARG A 129 15.45 -7.22 4.98
C ARG A 129 15.79 -8.26 3.92
N SER A 130 16.93 -8.18 3.28
CA SER A 130 17.42 -9.00 2.17
C SER A 130 17.38 -10.52 2.39
N HIS A 131 17.16 -11.01 3.61
CA HIS A 131 16.98 -12.41 3.96
C HIS A 131 15.80 -12.56 4.95
N SER A 132 14.57 -12.68 4.43
CA SER A 132 13.40 -13.26 5.11
C SER A 132 12.79 -12.57 6.34
N GLN A 133 13.22 -11.41 6.79
CA GLN A 133 12.57 -10.71 7.91
C GLN A 133 11.87 -9.43 7.48
N MET A 134 10.56 -9.34 7.77
CA MET A 134 9.78 -8.11 7.63
C MET A 134 10.01 -7.21 8.84
N VAL A 135 10.30 -5.94 8.59
CA VAL A 135 10.41 -4.90 9.62
C VAL A 135 9.39 -3.81 9.32
N CYS A 136 8.56 -3.47 10.29
CA CYS A 136 7.71 -2.28 10.21
C CYS A 136 8.44 -1.12 10.90
N LEU A 137 8.57 0.02 10.20
CA LEU A 137 9.06 1.26 10.77
C LEU A 137 7.91 2.25 10.97
N HIS A 138 7.92 2.90 12.10
CA HIS A 138 7.03 4.01 12.46
C HIS A 138 7.50 5.33 11.90
#